data_0c80ab1c03de6725f1f1cf1ba43b7108
#
_entry.id   0c80ab1c03de6725f1f1cf1ba43b7108
#
_cell.length_a   1.000
_cell.length_b   1.000
_cell.length_c   1.000
_cell.angle_alpha   90.00
_cell.angle_beta   90.00
_cell.angle_gamma   90.00
#
_symmetry.space_group_name_H-M   'P 1'
#
loop_
_entity.id
_entity.type
_entity.pdbx_description
1 polymer ?
#
loop_
_entity_poly.entity_id
_entity_poly.type
_entity_poly.pdbx_seq_one_letter_code
_entity_poly.pdbx_strand_id
1 'polypeptide(L)'
;MLDPIGQLSPLQRHLLRQLDLSDLPAPEAGPESYAARDLDTDAVRDALPTLLWEGLVEQRDGNRGTLRLTATGAAALRAVECDELAARLSAVSSFADTVARGTAPRAAGHALRLLAEGTWNLEQAEVHVAAGEGA
;
A
#
# COMPACT_ATOMS: atom_id res chain seq x y z
N MET A 1 7.99 9.14 20.22
CA MET A 1 6.99 8.13 20.19
C MET A 1 7.29 7.09 19.11
N LEU A 2 7.24 5.85 19.48
CA LEU A 2 7.52 4.79 18.54
C LEU A 2 6.32 4.55 17.63
N ASP A 3 6.60 4.49 16.37
CA ASP A 3 5.59 4.05 15.44
C ASP A 3 5.28 2.59 15.72
N PRO A 4 4.02 2.25 15.81
CA PRO A 4 3.67 0.85 15.94
C PRO A 4 4.22 0.06 14.76
N ILE A 5 4.63 -1.15 15.05
CA ILE A 5 5.05 -2.09 14.02
C ILE A 5 3.91 -2.19 13.01
N GLY A 6 4.18 -1.92 11.78
CA GLY A 6 3.17 -1.93 10.74
C GLY A 6 2.85 -0.57 10.16
N GLN A 7 3.33 0.51 10.76
CA GLN A 7 3.21 1.82 10.13
C GLN A 7 4.39 2.04 9.19
N LEU A 8 4.27 1.47 8.02
CA LEU A 8 5.26 1.67 6.98
C LEU A 8 4.94 2.96 6.22
N SER A 9 5.97 3.74 5.91
CA SER A 9 5.81 4.89 5.02
C SER A 9 5.43 4.40 3.62
N PRO A 10 4.85 5.26 2.76
CA PRO A 10 4.55 4.86 1.38
C PRO A 10 5.79 4.35 0.64
N LEU A 11 6.95 4.95 0.84
CA LEU A 11 8.19 4.50 0.23
C LEU A 11 8.60 3.11 0.74
N GLN A 12 8.56 2.90 2.04
CA GLN A 12 8.90 1.61 2.65
C GLN A 12 7.98 0.51 2.12
N ARG A 13 6.69 0.79 2.06
CA ARG A 13 5.69 -0.14 1.55
C ARG A 13 5.95 -0.50 0.09
N HIS A 14 6.23 0.51 -0.72
CA HIS A 14 6.53 0.29 -2.13
C HIS A 14 7.81 -0.54 -2.32
N LEU A 15 8.84 -0.22 -1.56
CA LEU A 15 10.09 -0.97 -1.60
C LEU A 15 9.89 -2.43 -1.20
N LEU A 16 9.19 -2.68 -0.10
CA LEU A 16 8.92 -4.06 0.33
C LEU A 16 8.10 -4.83 -0.72
N ARG A 17 7.14 -4.19 -1.36
CA ARG A 17 6.36 -4.81 -2.45
C ARG A 17 7.25 -5.20 -3.63
N GLN A 18 8.18 -4.34 -3.99
CA GLN A 18 9.12 -4.65 -5.07
C GLN A 18 10.05 -5.81 -4.69
N LEU A 19 10.53 -5.84 -3.45
CA LEU A 19 11.36 -6.93 -2.95
C LEU A 19 10.58 -8.25 -2.84
N ASP A 20 9.28 -8.18 -2.59
CA ASP A 20 8.42 -9.34 -2.57
C ASP A 20 8.32 -10.00 -3.96
N LEU A 21 8.43 -9.21 -5.01
CA LEU A 21 8.42 -9.70 -6.39
C LEU A 21 9.77 -10.32 -6.78
N SER A 22 10.86 -9.66 -6.45
CA SER A 22 12.20 -10.15 -6.71
C SER A 22 13.22 -9.31 -5.94
N ASP A 23 14.37 -9.90 -5.69
CA ASP A 23 15.48 -9.21 -5.05
C ASP A 23 15.93 -8.00 -5.89
N LEU A 24 16.49 -7.00 -5.22
CA LEU A 24 17.06 -5.82 -5.87
C LEU A 24 18.56 -5.76 -5.59
N PRO A 25 19.37 -5.23 -6.51
CA PRO A 25 20.74 -4.93 -6.18
C PRO A 25 20.79 -3.82 -5.12
N ALA A 26 21.87 -3.76 -4.35
CA ALA A 26 22.05 -2.64 -3.42
C ALA A 26 22.01 -1.32 -4.18
N PRO A 27 21.57 -0.21 -3.56
CA PRO A 27 21.42 1.07 -4.27
C PRO A 27 22.70 1.52 -5.00
N GLU A 28 23.84 1.26 -4.43
CA GLU A 28 25.13 1.61 -5.03
C GLU A 28 25.52 0.71 -6.20
N ALA A 29 24.97 -0.50 -6.26
CA ALA A 29 25.33 -1.49 -7.27
C ALA A 29 24.44 -1.41 -8.52
N GLY A 30 23.19 -0.96 -8.38
CA GLY A 30 22.26 -0.96 -9.51
C GLY A 30 21.21 0.13 -9.43
N PRO A 31 21.60 1.42 -9.47
CA PRO A 31 20.63 2.52 -9.37
C PRO A 31 19.57 2.50 -10.48
N GLU A 32 19.90 2.01 -11.65
CA GLU A 32 18.97 1.91 -12.78
C GLU A 32 17.82 0.92 -12.51
N SER A 33 18.07 -0.09 -11.69
CA SER A 33 17.02 -1.06 -11.31
C SER A 33 15.95 -0.41 -10.44
N TYR A 34 16.32 0.58 -9.66
CA TYR A 34 15.38 1.33 -8.82
C TYR A 34 14.50 2.24 -9.66
N ALA A 35 15.11 2.96 -10.60
CA ALA A 35 14.35 3.81 -11.51
C ALA A 35 13.34 3.00 -12.34
N ALA A 36 13.71 1.80 -12.77
CA ALA A 36 12.84 0.91 -13.53
C ALA A 36 11.62 0.46 -12.72
N ARG A 37 11.71 0.51 -11.39
CA ARG A 37 10.62 0.11 -10.48
C ARG A 37 9.96 1.31 -9.80
N ASP A 38 10.15 2.49 -10.36
CA ASP A 38 9.60 3.74 -9.82
C ASP A 38 10.02 4.00 -8.37
N LEU A 39 11.30 3.75 -8.10
CA LEU A 39 11.90 3.99 -6.79
C LEU A 39 12.99 5.05 -6.92
N ASP A 40 12.98 6.02 -5.99
CA ASP A 40 14.04 6.99 -5.87
C ASP A 40 15.19 6.37 -5.08
N THR A 41 16.33 6.21 -5.72
CA THR A 41 17.51 5.58 -5.12
C THR A 41 17.96 6.27 -3.83
N ASP A 42 17.95 7.60 -3.81
CA ASP A 42 18.36 8.36 -2.64
C ASP A 42 17.40 8.15 -1.47
N ALA A 43 16.10 8.15 -1.74
CA ALA A 43 15.09 7.90 -0.73
C ALA A 43 15.19 6.48 -0.17
N VAL A 44 15.46 5.50 -1.03
CA VAL A 44 15.69 4.11 -0.59
C VAL A 44 16.93 4.04 0.29
N ARG A 45 18.01 4.70 -0.12
CA ARG A 45 19.25 4.71 0.67
C ARG A 45 19.01 5.30 2.06
N ASP A 46 18.21 6.34 2.16
CA ASP A 46 17.88 6.97 3.44
C ASP A 46 17.00 6.07 4.33
N ALA A 47 16.08 5.32 3.73
CA ALA A 47 15.18 4.43 4.46
C ALA A 47 15.82 3.09 4.84
N LEU A 48 16.85 2.67 4.13
CA LEU A 48 17.43 1.35 4.26
C LEU A 48 17.97 1.02 5.65
N PRO A 49 18.70 1.92 6.35
CA PRO A 49 19.20 1.59 7.69
C PRO A 49 18.10 1.20 8.67
N THR A 50 16.96 1.88 8.64
CA THR A 50 15.82 1.55 9.50
C THR A 50 15.26 0.18 9.17
N LEU A 51 15.09 -0.11 7.88
CA LEU A 51 14.56 -1.40 7.43
C LEU A 51 15.49 -2.56 7.80
N LEU A 52 16.78 -2.35 7.68
CA LEU A 52 17.79 -3.35 8.10
C LEU A 52 17.77 -3.55 9.61
N TRP A 53 17.70 -2.46 10.36
CA TRP A 53 17.66 -2.50 11.82
C TRP A 53 16.43 -3.24 12.33
N GLU A 54 15.27 -3.00 11.71
CA GLU A 54 14.01 -3.66 12.08
C GLU A 54 13.92 -5.10 11.57
N GLY A 55 14.87 -5.54 10.78
CA GLY A 55 14.91 -6.90 10.26
C GLY A 55 13.90 -7.17 9.15
N LEU A 56 13.40 -6.13 8.50
CA LEU A 56 12.43 -6.27 7.40
C LEU A 56 13.11 -6.60 6.07
N VAL A 57 14.34 -6.16 5.92
CA VAL A 57 15.15 -6.36 4.73
C VAL A 57 16.51 -6.87 5.17
N GLU A 58 17.12 -7.74 4.38
CA GLU A 58 18.51 -8.14 4.58
C GLU A 58 19.35 -7.72 3.38
N GLN A 59 20.60 -7.39 3.64
CA GLN A 59 21.55 -7.04 2.61
C GLN A 59 22.69 -8.03 2.62
N ARG A 60 22.96 -8.65 1.47
CA ARG A 60 24.05 -9.59 1.30
C ARG A 60 25.17 -8.96 0.51
N ASP A 61 26.41 -9.34 0.81
CA ASP A 61 27.62 -8.91 0.10
C ASP A 61 27.84 -7.40 0.14
N GLY A 62 27.38 -6.73 1.19
CA GLY A 62 27.62 -5.31 1.42
C GLY A 62 27.02 -4.40 0.36
N ASN A 63 27.72 -3.29 0.07
CA ASN A 63 27.20 -2.26 -0.83
C ASN A 63 27.15 -2.69 -2.30
N ARG A 64 27.77 -3.80 -2.64
CA ARG A 64 27.77 -4.34 -4.02
C ARG A 64 26.86 -5.56 -4.16
N GLY A 65 26.11 -5.84 -3.11
CA GLY A 65 25.31 -7.06 -3.05
C GLY A 65 23.87 -6.84 -3.41
N THR A 66 23.03 -7.58 -2.71
CA THR A 66 21.60 -7.70 -3.03
C THR A 66 20.77 -7.39 -1.79
N LEU A 67 19.67 -6.68 -1.99
CA LEU A 67 18.64 -6.49 -0.99
C LEU A 67 17.59 -7.56 -1.15
N ARG A 68 17.15 -8.11 -0.02
CA ARG A 68 16.18 -9.19 0.01
C ARG A 68 15.15 -8.94 1.10
N LEU A 69 13.90 -9.28 0.80
CA LEU A 69 12.83 -9.24 1.79
C LEU A 69 13.01 -10.42 2.76
N THR A 70 12.98 -10.12 4.06
CA THR A 70 13.02 -11.19 5.09
C THR A 70 11.62 -11.74 5.33
N ALA A 71 11.54 -12.85 6.06
CA ALA A 71 10.25 -13.38 6.49
C ALA A 71 9.50 -12.38 7.36
N THR A 72 10.21 -11.66 8.23
CA THR A 72 9.64 -10.58 9.04
C THR A 72 9.12 -9.44 8.17
N GLY A 73 9.87 -9.06 7.14
CA GLY A 73 9.45 -8.05 6.18
C GLY A 73 8.22 -8.47 5.39
N ALA A 74 8.17 -9.72 4.96
CA ALA A 74 7.00 -10.26 4.27
C ALA A 74 5.77 -10.25 5.19
N ALA A 75 5.92 -10.63 6.44
CA ALA A 75 4.83 -10.60 7.41
C ALA A 75 4.32 -9.18 7.65
N ALA A 76 5.23 -8.20 7.78
CA ALA A 76 4.86 -6.81 7.96
C ALA A 76 4.10 -6.27 6.74
N LEU A 77 4.54 -6.61 5.54
CA LEU A 77 3.87 -6.22 4.30
C LEU A 77 2.47 -6.83 4.23
N ARG A 78 2.32 -8.11 4.54
CA ARG A 78 1.01 -8.78 4.56
C ARG A 78 0.07 -8.17 5.59
N ALA A 79 0.59 -7.79 6.75
CA ALA A 79 -0.22 -7.14 7.78
C ALA A 79 -0.77 -5.79 7.28
N VAL A 80 0.05 -4.98 6.63
CA VAL A 80 -0.38 -3.72 6.03
C VAL A 80 -1.43 -3.96 4.95
N GLU A 81 -1.21 -4.94 4.08
CA GLU A 81 -2.16 -5.26 3.02
C GLU A 81 -3.50 -5.77 3.60
N CYS A 82 -3.45 -6.58 4.65
CA CYS A 82 -4.66 -7.03 5.33
C CYS A 82 -5.44 -5.87 5.96
N ASP A 83 -4.73 -4.93 6.59
CA ASP A 83 -5.37 -3.75 7.17
C ASP A 83 -6.03 -2.89 6.09
N GLU A 84 -5.37 -2.72 4.94
CA GLU A 84 -5.94 -2.01 3.80
C GLU A 84 -7.20 -2.69 3.28
N LEU A 85 -7.16 -4.02 3.13
CA LEU A 85 -8.31 -4.79 2.68
C LEU A 85 -9.45 -4.74 3.68
N ALA A 86 -9.15 -4.83 4.98
CA ALA A 86 -10.15 -4.73 6.03
C ALA A 86 -10.84 -3.36 6.00
N ALA A 87 -10.05 -2.30 5.79
CA ALA A 87 -10.60 -0.95 5.67
C ALA A 87 -11.51 -0.82 4.44
N ARG A 88 -11.14 -1.41 3.32
CA ARG A 88 -11.97 -1.41 2.10
C ARG A 88 -13.27 -2.18 2.32
N LEU A 89 -13.20 -3.35 2.96
CA LEU A 89 -14.39 -4.13 3.27
C LEU A 89 -15.33 -3.39 4.21
N SER A 90 -14.78 -2.74 5.23
CA SER A 90 -15.57 -1.92 6.15
C SER A 90 -16.24 -0.76 5.41
N ALA A 91 -15.53 -0.10 4.52
CA ALA A 91 -16.08 1.00 3.71
C ALA A 91 -17.19 0.51 2.78
N VAL A 92 -16.98 -0.64 2.12
CA VAL A 92 -18.00 -1.25 1.25
C VAL A 92 -19.26 -1.62 2.06
N SER A 93 -19.07 -2.21 3.23
CA SER A 93 -20.20 -2.60 4.09
C SER A 93 -20.99 -1.38 4.55
N SER A 94 -20.30 -0.32 5.00
CA SER A 94 -20.96 0.93 5.41
C SER A 94 -21.71 1.58 4.26
N PHE A 95 -21.11 1.57 3.08
CA PHE A 95 -21.74 2.12 1.88
C PHE A 95 -22.96 1.30 1.46
N ALA A 96 -22.89 -0.03 1.55
CA ALA A 96 -24.02 -0.90 1.24
C ALA A 96 -25.20 -0.61 2.18
N ASP A 97 -24.94 -0.37 3.46
CA ASP A 97 -25.99 0.01 4.41
C ASP A 97 -26.64 1.35 4.03
N THR A 98 -25.84 2.31 3.60
CA THR A 98 -26.36 3.60 3.14
C THR A 98 -27.24 3.44 1.89
N VAL A 99 -26.79 2.63 0.93
CA VAL A 99 -27.52 2.36 -0.31
C VAL A 99 -28.84 1.66 -0.05
N ALA A 100 -28.87 0.74 0.91
CA ALA A 100 -30.08 -0.01 1.25
C ALA A 100 -31.22 0.88 1.74
N ARG A 101 -30.93 2.15 2.07
CA ARG A 101 -31.92 3.13 2.50
C ARG A 101 -32.56 3.94 1.38
N GLY A 102 -32.29 3.57 0.14
CA GLY A 102 -33.06 4.11 -0.98
C GLY A 102 -32.34 5.10 -1.90
N THR A 103 -31.22 4.73 -2.48
CA THR A 103 -30.51 5.56 -3.42
C THR A 103 -30.68 5.11 -4.87
N ALA A 104 -30.21 5.95 -5.81
CA ALA A 104 -30.24 5.63 -7.25
C ALA A 104 -29.34 4.43 -7.55
N PRO A 105 -29.87 3.35 -8.14
CA PRO A 105 -29.09 2.10 -8.33
C PRO A 105 -27.84 2.25 -9.19
N ARG A 106 -27.87 3.10 -10.20
CA ARG A 106 -26.71 3.28 -11.09
C ARG A 106 -25.56 3.99 -10.40
N ALA A 107 -25.86 5.08 -9.70
CA ALA A 107 -24.85 5.81 -8.93
C ALA A 107 -24.27 4.94 -7.84
N ALA A 108 -25.12 4.17 -7.17
CA ALA A 108 -24.70 3.24 -6.12
C ALA A 108 -23.75 2.16 -6.64
N GLY A 109 -24.10 1.54 -7.79
CA GLY A 109 -23.27 0.51 -8.39
C GLY A 109 -21.89 1.00 -8.81
N HIS A 110 -21.83 2.18 -9.42
CA HIS A 110 -20.58 2.79 -9.81
C HIS A 110 -19.70 3.13 -8.60
N ALA A 111 -20.30 3.78 -7.62
CA ALA A 111 -19.58 4.15 -6.40
C ALA A 111 -19.08 2.92 -5.63
N LEU A 112 -19.90 1.87 -5.56
CA LEU A 112 -19.53 0.63 -4.89
C LEU A 112 -18.31 -0.01 -5.54
N ARG A 113 -18.26 -0.04 -6.86
CA ARG A 113 -17.13 -0.60 -7.58
C ARG A 113 -15.84 0.19 -7.30
N LEU A 114 -15.89 1.52 -7.40
CA LEU A 114 -14.73 2.35 -7.14
C LEU A 114 -14.25 2.26 -5.69
N LEU A 115 -15.19 2.12 -4.76
CA LEU A 115 -14.89 1.92 -3.35
C LEU A 115 -14.20 0.57 -3.12
N ALA A 116 -14.73 -0.50 -3.72
CA ALA A 116 -14.17 -1.84 -3.59
C ALA A 116 -12.77 -1.93 -4.22
N GLU A 117 -12.53 -1.20 -5.31
CA GLU A 117 -11.23 -1.13 -5.96
C GLU A 117 -10.22 -0.28 -5.19
N GLY A 118 -10.69 0.48 -4.19
CA GLY A 118 -9.84 1.39 -3.42
C GLY A 118 -9.55 2.70 -4.14
N THR A 119 -10.22 2.98 -5.26
CA THR A 119 -10.07 4.23 -6.01
C THR A 119 -10.75 5.39 -5.32
N TRP A 120 -11.91 5.12 -4.71
CA TRP A 120 -12.65 6.10 -3.91
C TRP A 120 -12.67 5.67 -2.45
N ASN A 121 -12.74 6.66 -1.55
CA ASN A 121 -13.04 6.41 -0.15
C ASN A 121 -14.56 6.48 0.08
N LEU A 122 -14.99 6.19 1.30
CA LEU A 122 -16.41 6.17 1.64
C LEU A 122 -17.08 7.52 1.42
N GLU A 123 -16.42 8.60 1.81
CA GLU A 123 -16.96 9.96 1.63
C GLU A 123 -17.20 10.28 0.16
N GLN A 124 -16.25 9.97 -0.71
CA GLN A 124 -16.38 10.18 -2.15
C GLN A 124 -17.55 9.39 -2.73
N ALA A 125 -17.72 8.15 -2.31
CA ALA A 125 -18.82 7.29 -2.75
C ALA A 125 -20.18 7.87 -2.30
N GLU A 126 -20.28 8.30 -1.07
CA GLU A 126 -21.50 8.88 -0.52
C GLU A 126 -21.89 10.18 -1.21
N VAL A 127 -20.91 11.04 -1.48
CA VAL A 127 -21.15 12.30 -2.22
C VAL A 127 -21.67 12.01 -3.63
N HIS A 128 -21.09 11.03 -4.32
CA HIS A 128 -21.52 10.67 -5.66
C HIS A 128 -22.96 10.18 -5.70
N VAL A 129 -23.32 9.32 -4.74
CA VAL A 129 -24.68 8.78 -4.64
C VAL A 129 -25.69 9.89 -4.31
N ALA A 130 -25.34 10.78 -3.38
CA ALA A 130 -26.20 11.90 -3.02
C ALA A 130 -26.43 12.83 -4.21
N ALA A 131 -25.39 13.10 -5.01
CA ALA A 131 -25.51 13.90 -6.23
C ALA A 131 -26.42 13.23 -7.27
N GLY A 132 -26.35 11.89 -7.37
CA GLY A 132 -27.22 11.13 -8.25
C GLY A 132 -28.68 11.17 -7.85
N GLU A 133 -28.96 11.24 -6.57
CA GLU A 133 -30.34 11.35 -6.05
C GLU A 133 -30.96 12.72 -6.33
N GLY A 134 -30.13 13.77 -6.38
CA GLY A 134 -30.59 15.12 -6.63
C GLY A 134 -30.90 15.40 -8.09
N ALA A 135 -30.56 14.49 -8.96
CA ALA A 135 -30.86 14.62 -10.38
C ALA A 135 -32.24 14.02 -10.73
#